data_1c0c23752f13883466d07a78547e0250
#
_entry.id   1c0c23752f13883466d07a78547e0250
#
_cell.length_a   1.000
_cell.length_b   1.000
_cell.length_c   1.000
_cell.angle_alpha   90.00
_cell.angle_beta   90.00
_cell.angle_gamma   90.00
#
_symmetry.space_group_name_H-M   'P 1'
#
loop_
_entity.id
_entity.type
_entity.pdbx_description
1 polymer ?
#
loop_
_entity_poly.entity_id
_entity_poly.type
_entity_poly.pdbx_seq_one_letter_code
_entity_poly.pdbx_strand_id
1 'polypeptide(L)'
;IMNTKFKNSNLYLAKRFAAKEAFWKAINPNRGDGVSFKEIETLNDQNGKPYLYFSGKTKIYIKNKEIKLNSKFKFNISLSDEPPYVLAFVVIYLAPNA
;
A
#
# COMPACT_ATOMS: atom_id res chain seq x y z
N ILE A 1 -8.41 6.53 4.73
CA ILE A 1 -8.87 5.20 4.29
C ILE A 1 -9.14 5.25 2.80
N MET A 2 -8.56 4.33 2.08
CA MET A 2 -8.79 4.20 0.64
C MET A 2 -9.30 2.81 0.34
N ASN A 3 -10.22 2.74 -0.61
CA ASN A 3 -10.74 1.47 -1.04
C ASN A 3 -10.68 1.41 -2.57
N THR A 4 -10.33 0.26 -3.11
CA THR A 4 -10.22 0.03 -4.54
C THR A 4 -10.98 -1.23 -4.90
N LYS A 5 -11.77 -1.13 -5.95
CA LYS A 5 -12.57 -2.26 -6.44
C LYS A 5 -12.12 -2.65 -7.83
N PHE A 6 -12.00 -3.95 -8.06
CA PHE A 6 -11.68 -4.50 -9.37
C PHE A 6 -12.65 -5.60 -9.71
N LYS A 7 -13.21 -5.56 -10.92
CA LYS A 7 -13.89 -6.69 -11.51
C LYS A 7 -12.81 -7.56 -12.12
N ASN A 8 -12.75 -8.82 -11.71
CA ASN A 8 -11.60 -9.61 -12.09
C ASN A 8 -11.85 -11.10 -12.15
N SER A 9 -11.23 -11.77 -13.12
CA SER A 9 -11.20 -13.23 -13.21
C SER A 9 -9.94 -13.83 -12.58
N ASN A 10 -8.89 -13.04 -12.31
CA ASN A 10 -7.68 -13.50 -11.65
C ASN A 10 -7.54 -12.83 -10.28
N LEU A 11 -8.09 -13.47 -9.26
CA LEU A 11 -8.18 -12.91 -7.92
C LEU A 11 -6.83 -12.62 -7.29
N TYR A 12 -5.84 -13.48 -7.56
CA TYR A 12 -4.53 -13.32 -6.95
C TYR A 12 -3.87 -12.00 -7.35
N LEU A 13 -3.80 -11.77 -8.67
CA LEU A 13 -3.20 -10.53 -9.19
C LEU A 13 -4.03 -9.31 -8.85
N ALA A 14 -5.35 -9.45 -8.90
CA ALA A 14 -6.25 -8.34 -8.60
C ALA A 14 -6.11 -7.85 -7.15
N LYS A 15 -5.99 -8.76 -6.20
CA LYS A 15 -5.81 -8.39 -4.80
C LYS A 15 -4.52 -7.62 -4.59
N ARG A 16 -3.44 -8.08 -5.22
CA ARG A 16 -2.14 -7.41 -5.11
C ARG A 16 -2.19 -6.02 -5.73
N PHE A 17 -2.79 -5.92 -6.90
CA PHE A 17 -2.91 -4.64 -7.60
C PHE A 17 -3.83 -3.67 -6.82
N ALA A 18 -4.92 -4.18 -6.29
CA ALA A 18 -5.88 -3.35 -5.55
C ALA A 18 -5.24 -2.71 -4.31
N ALA A 19 -4.48 -3.50 -3.54
CA ALA A 19 -3.79 -2.98 -2.36
C ALA A 19 -2.75 -1.93 -2.73
N LYS A 20 -2.01 -2.18 -3.79
CA LYS A 20 -0.99 -1.28 -4.29
C LYS A 20 -1.59 0.05 -4.75
N GLU A 21 -2.69 -0.01 -5.49
CA GLU A 21 -3.37 1.19 -5.97
C GLU A 21 -4.00 1.97 -4.81
N ALA A 22 -4.60 1.27 -3.85
CA ALA A 22 -5.18 1.93 -2.68
C ALA A 22 -4.10 2.67 -1.88
N PHE A 23 -2.92 2.08 -1.73
CA PHE A 23 -1.81 2.76 -1.08
C PHE A 23 -1.38 3.99 -1.86
N TRP A 24 -1.23 3.85 -3.18
CA TRP A 24 -0.82 4.97 -4.04
C TRP A 24 -1.77 6.15 -3.88
N LYS A 25 -3.06 5.89 -3.92
CA LYS A 25 -4.07 6.95 -3.76
C LYS A 25 -4.05 7.57 -2.37
N ALA A 26 -3.83 6.75 -1.35
CA ALA A 26 -3.81 7.23 0.02
C ALA A 26 -2.62 8.15 0.28
N ILE A 27 -1.44 7.82 -0.25
CA ILE A 27 -0.26 8.63 -0.07
C ILE A 27 -0.27 9.86 -0.98
N ASN A 28 -0.98 9.75 -2.10
CA ASN A 28 -1.20 10.85 -3.05
C ASN A 28 0.09 11.61 -3.39
N PRO A 29 1.09 10.95 -3.97
CA PRO A 29 2.37 11.60 -4.24
C PRO A 29 2.23 12.66 -5.34
N ASN A 30 3.02 13.72 -5.21
CA ASN A 30 3.10 14.75 -6.24
C ASN A 30 4.08 14.32 -7.32
N ARG A 31 3.90 14.88 -8.52
CA ARG A 31 4.86 14.68 -9.59
C ARG A 31 6.22 15.20 -9.12
N GLY A 32 7.26 14.39 -9.29
CA GLY A 32 8.61 14.78 -8.89
C GLY A 32 9.02 14.30 -7.51
N ASP A 33 8.11 13.69 -6.74
CA ASP A 33 8.43 13.17 -5.41
C ASP A 33 9.33 11.94 -5.45
N GLY A 34 9.47 11.32 -6.62
CA GLY A 34 10.30 10.13 -6.75
C GLY A 34 9.59 8.83 -6.37
N VAL A 35 8.27 8.88 -6.19
CA VAL A 35 7.50 7.68 -5.89
C VAL A 35 7.11 6.99 -7.18
N SER A 36 7.35 5.69 -7.27
CA SER A 36 7.02 4.90 -8.44
C SER A 36 6.10 3.75 -8.07
N PHE A 37 5.04 3.58 -8.86
CA PHE A 37 4.09 2.49 -8.65
C PHE A 37 4.78 1.12 -8.72
N LYS A 38 5.80 1.00 -9.56
CA LYS A 38 6.56 -0.25 -9.72
C LYS A 38 7.37 -0.62 -8.49
N GLU A 39 7.64 0.35 -7.62
CA GLU A 39 8.43 0.11 -6.41
C GLU A 39 7.60 -0.19 -5.18
N ILE A 40 6.31 -0.42 -5.38
CA ILE A 40 5.37 -0.78 -4.32
C ILE A 40 4.86 -2.17 -4.63
N GLU A 41 5.07 -3.10 -3.71
CA GLU A 41 4.59 -4.47 -3.89
C GLU A 41 3.75 -4.91 -2.71
N THR A 42 2.75 -5.73 -2.99
CA THR A 42 1.95 -6.38 -1.94
C THR A 42 2.46 -7.80 -1.82
N LEU A 43 2.97 -8.13 -0.65
CA LEU A 43 3.51 -9.45 -0.35
C LEU A 43 2.73 -10.05 0.81
N ASN A 44 2.87 -11.36 1.02
CA ASN A 44 2.27 -12.03 2.15
C ASN A 44 3.35 -12.53 3.09
N ASP A 45 3.13 -12.37 4.39
CA ASP A 45 4.06 -12.93 5.37
C ASP A 45 3.84 -14.43 5.50
N GLN A 46 4.59 -15.08 6.39
CA GLN A 46 4.52 -16.53 6.55
C GLN A 46 3.15 -17.02 7.05
N ASN A 47 2.35 -16.13 7.61
CA ASN A 47 0.99 -16.43 8.07
C ASN A 47 -0.06 -16.07 7.03
N GLY A 48 0.36 -15.64 5.83
CA GLY A 48 -0.54 -15.25 4.77
C GLY A 48 -1.09 -13.83 4.90
N LYS A 49 -0.63 -13.06 5.89
CA LYS A 49 -1.11 -11.71 6.08
C LYS A 49 -0.44 -10.77 5.05
N PRO A 50 -1.24 -9.94 4.35
CA PRO A 50 -0.67 -9.05 3.35
C PRO A 50 0.08 -7.88 3.99
N TYR A 51 1.18 -7.48 3.33
CA TYR A 51 1.90 -6.27 3.73
C TYR A 51 2.49 -5.61 2.49
N LEU A 52 2.85 -4.33 2.63
CA LEU A 52 3.44 -3.57 1.54
C LEU A 52 4.95 -3.55 1.67
N TYR A 53 5.61 -3.73 0.54
CA TYR A 53 7.06 -3.71 0.45
C TYR A 53 7.46 -2.60 -0.52
N PHE A 54 8.41 -1.77 -0.10
CA PHE A 54 8.88 -0.65 -0.90
C PHE A 54 10.33 -0.84 -1.29
N SER A 55 10.68 -0.41 -2.49
CA SER A 55 12.05 -0.48 -2.98
C SER A 55 12.44 0.84 -3.64
N GLY A 56 13.73 0.98 -3.94
CA GLY A 56 14.26 2.09 -4.70
C GLY A 56 13.96 3.46 -4.10
N LYS A 57 13.67 4.40 -4.97
CA LYS A 57 13.42 5.79 -4.56
C LYS A 57 12.15 5.93 -3.72
N THR A 58 11.19 5.07 -3.94
CA THR A 58 9.95 5.07 -3.15
C THR A 58 10.25 4.75 -1.69
N LYS A 59 11.11 3.77 -1.44
CA LYS A 59 11.54 3.44 -0.08
C LYS A 59 12.23 4.64 0.58
N ILE A 60 13.07 5.33 -0.17
CA ILE A 60 13.78 6.52 0.33
C ILE A 60 12.78 7.62 0.67
N TYR A 61 11.79 7.84 -0.20
CA TYR A 61 10.75 8.83 0.03
C TYR A 61 9.99 8.56 1.33
N ILE A 62 9.59 7.32 1.55
CA ILE A 62 8.87 6.93 2.78
C ILE A 62 9.76 7.17 4.00
N LYS A 63 11.01 6.74 3.95
CA LYS A 63 11.95 6.93 5.05
C LYS A 63 12.19 8.39 5.39
N ASN A 64 12.32 9.25 4.37
CA ASN A 64 12.53 10.67 4.58
C ASN A 64 11.30 11.33 5.22
N LYS A 65 10.10 10.91 4.82
CA LYS A 65 8.88 11.39 5.46
C LYS A 65 8.82 10.98 6.92
N GLU A 66 9.22 9.76 7.23
CA GLU A 66 9.24 9.28 8.62
C GLU A 66 10.18 10.10 9.49
N ILE A 67 11.36 10.41 8.95
CA ILE A 67 12.33 11.23 9.65
C ILE A 67 11.77 12.63 9.90
N LYS A 68 11.22 13.24 8.86
CA LYS A 68 10.69 14.59 8.93
C LYS A 68 9.56 14.71 9.95
N LEU A 69 8.73 13.68 10.04
CA LEU A 69 7.55 13.68 10.92
C LEU A 69 7.86 13.06 12.30
N ASN A 70 9.08 12.59 12.51
CA ASN A 70 9.49 11.88 13.72
C ASN A 70 8.51 10.79 14.10
N SER A 71 8.13 9.99 13.09
CA SER A 71 7.09 8.97 13.23
C SER A 71 7.38 7.83 12.29
N LYS A 72 6.74 6.71 12.53
CA LYS A 72 6.76 5.57 11.63
C LYS A 72 5.42 5.45 10.93
N PHE A 73 5.45 5.18 9.63
CA PHE A 73 4.23 4.82 8.92
C PHE A 73 3.82 3.42 9.31
N LYS A 74 2.56 3.25 9.63
CA LYS A 74 1.94 1.96 9.89
C LYS A 74 0.84 1.75 8.86
N PHE A 75 0.68 0.51 8.43
CA PHE A 75 -0.26 0.18 7.39
C PHE A 75 -1.15 -0.97 7.86
N ASN A 76 -2.44 -0.83 7.68
CA ASN A 76 -3.37 -1.95 7.82
C ASN A 76 -3.95 -2.22 6.46
N ILE A 77 -3.87 -3.47 6.01
CA ILE A 77 -4.36 -3.89 4.72
C ILE A 77 -5.42 -4.96 4.93
N SER A 78 -6.57 -4.78 4.31
CA SER A 78 -7.64 -5.75 4.33
C SER A 78 -8.04 -6.04 2.89
N LEU A 79 -8.08 -7.31 2.53
CA LEU A 79 -8.46 -7.76 1.21
C LEU A 79 -9.67 -8.66 1.32
N SER A 80 -10.63 -8.49 0.42
CA SER A 80 -11.88 -9.22 0.45
C SER A 80 -12.30 -9.62 -0.95
N ASP A 81 -12.80 -10.84 -1.09
CA ASP A 81 -13.39 -11.31 -2.34
C ASP A 81 -14.88 -11.05 -2.32
N GLU A 82 -15.34 -10.20 -3.22
CA GLU A 82 -16.76 -9.90 -3.41
C GLU A 82 -17.07 -10.13 -4.87
N PRO A 83 -17.21 -11.40 -5.28
CA PRO A 83 -17.33 -11.69 -6.71
C PRO A 83 -18.45 -10.88 -7.37
N PRO A 84 -18.21 -10.35 -8.56
CA PRO A 84 -16.99 -10.47 -9.38
C PRO A 84 -15.89 -9.46 -9.04
N TYR A 85 -15.91 -8.85 -7.87
CA TYR A 85 -14.98 -7.80 -7.48
C TYR A 85 -14.01 -8.25 -6.40
N VAL A 86 -12.86 -7.58 -6.36
CA VAL A 86 -11.93 -7.65 -5.24
C VAL A 86 -11.92 -6.29 -4.58
N LEU A 87 -12.00 -6.26 -3.26
CA LEU A 87 -11.94 -5.03 -2.48
C LEU A 87 -10.64 -4.99 -1.71
N ALA A 88 -9.96 -3.83 -1.74
CA ALA A 88 -8.79 -3.61 -0.93
C ALA A 88 -8.98 -2.34 -0.11
N PHE A 89 -8.72 -2.44 1.19
CA PHE A 89 -8.73 -1.29 2.09
C PHE A 89 -7.33 -1.14 2.65
N VAL A 90 -6.75 0.04 2.48
CA VAL A 90 -5.45 0.36 3.05
C VAL A 90 -5.62 1.56 3.96
N VAL A 91 -5.29 1.38 5.23
CA VAL A 91 -5.31 2.46 6.20
C VAL A 91 -3.87 2.78 6.54
N ILE A 92 -3.50 4.04 6.39
CA ILE A 92 -2.16 4.52 6.70
C ILE A 92 -2.26 5.44 7.91
N TYR A 93 -1.44 5.18 8.91
CA TYR A 93 -1.40 6.06 10.08
C TYR A 93 0.04 6.22 10.56
N LEU A 94 0.26 7.26 11.36
CA LEU A 94 1.58 7.57 11.89
C LEU A 94 1.63 7.19 13.37
N ALA A 95 2.69 6.46 13.72
CA ALA A 95 2.98 6.14 15.11
C ALA A 95 4.19 6.98 15.53
N PRO A 96 4.05 7.90 16.50
CA PRO A 96 5.19 8.72 16.92
C PRO A 96 6.34 7.88 17.46
N ASN A 97 7.56 8.31 17.19
CA ASN A 97 8.74 7.67 17.77
C ASN A 97 8.79 7.97 19.26
N ALA A 98 9.21 6.99 20.03
CA ALA A 98 9.32 7.14 21.47
C ALA A 98 10.46 8.08 21.87
#